data_26579e280b69c140ea9b01309d47e8c2
#
_entry.id   26579e280b69c140ea9b01309d47e8c2
#
_cell.length_a   1.000
_cell.length_b   1.000
_cell.length_c   1.000
_cell.angle_alpha   90.00
_cell.angle_beta   90.00
_cell.angle_gamma   90.00
#
_symmetry.space_group_name_H-M   'P 1'
#
loop_
_entity.id
_entity.type
_entity.pdbx_description
1 polymer ?
#
loop_
_entity_poly.entity_id
_entity_poly.type
_entity_poly.pdbx_seq_one_letter_code
_entity_poly.pdbx_strand_id
1 'polypeptide(L)'
;MEHGAAIYYIRPDVPFQYIPLEVLYPVVREGFARMGMTREEYEPIVAALAEIHQVRMTNMMHRRRPTYIVLNKAAMEEFVRTGRQSDHLHFLRNFTPKERKQILDVLVQQARENPFFHLYFAQEKLPCTMGEVALYDGRTLITMSSGSGYDLQADHRESCITHPFVLRAYKQFYMNTVVARLADTQTESLNQLEELVRRCEKMIREGQKGNAGNEQEKLSGQ
;
A
#
# COMPACT_ATOMS: atom_id res chain seq x y z
N MET A 1 23.75 -7.72 -20.36
CA MET A 1 22.81 -6.91 -19.57
C MET A 1 22.09 -7.85 -18.60
N GLU A 2 22.40 -7.75 -17.33
CA GLU A 2 21.79 -8.61 -16.30
C GLU A 2 20.33 -8.19 -16.07
N HIS A 3 19.42 -8.86 -16.73
CA HIS A 3 17.96 -8.68 -16.58
C HIS A 3 17.39 -9.36 -15.33
N GLY A 4 18.19 -9.51 -14.30
CA GLY A 4 17.95 -10.52 -13.28
C GLY A 4 17.39 -10.06 -11.97
N ALA A 5 16.69 -8.95 -11.78
CA ALA A 5 16.29 -8.62 -10.43
C ALA A 5 15.25 -7.50 -10.32
N ALA A 6 14.33 -7.41 -11.26
CA ALA A 6 13.20 -6.51 -11.16
C ALA A 6 12.07 -7.13 -10.34
N ILE A 7 11.35 -6.29 -9.61
CA ILE A 7 10.11 -6.66 -8.95
C ILE A 7 8.95 -6.02 -9.71
N TYR A 8 7.91 -6.80 -9.95
CA TYR A 8 6.69 -6.37 -10.66
C TYR A 8 5.50 -6.61 -9.74
N TYR A 9 4.87 -5.54 -9.28
CA TYR A 9 3.70 -5.60 -8.42
C TYR A 9 2.43 -5.14 -9.14
N ILE A 10 1.34 -5.86 -8.96
CA ILE A 10 -0.03 -5.37 -9.18
C ILE A 10 -0.72 -5.41 -7.82
N ARG A 11 -1.20 -4.27 -7.35
CA ARG A 11 -1.86 -4.17 -6.05
C ARG A 11 -3.10 -3.29 -6.12
N PRO A 12 -4.11 -3.58 -5.30
CA PRO A 12 -5.26 -2.68 -5.17
C PRO A 12 -4.87 -1.37 -4.48
N ASP A 13 -3.99 -1.41 -3.49
CA ASP A 13 -3.66 -0.29 -2.60
C ASP A 13 -2.15 -0.17 -2.32
N VAL A 14 -1.83 0.68 -1.35
CA VAL A 14 -0.44 0.95 -0.94
C VAL A 14 0.26 -0.32 -0.48
N PRO A 15 1.41 -0.66 -1.07
CA PRO A 15 2.20 -1.80 -0.60
C PRO A 15 2.65 -1.58 0.84
N PHE A 16 2.41 -2.57 1.69
CA PHE A 16 2.65 -2.51 3.13
C PHE A 16 4.07 -2.07 3.49
N GLN A 17 5.06 -2.49 2.72
CA GLN A 17 6.47 -2.14 2.91
C GLN A 17 6.81 -0.65 2.70
N TYR A 18 5.88 0.16 2.23
CA TYR A 18 6.03 1.62 2.09
C TYR A 18 5.29 2.40 3.18
N ILE A 19 4.65 1.71 4.13
CA ILE A 19 4.02 2.38 5.27
C ILE A 19 5.09 2.66 6.32
N PRO A 20 5.33 3.93 6.72
CA PRO A 20 6.31 4.25 7.75
C PRO A 20 6.00 3.55 9.08
N LEU A 21 7.05 3.13 9.79
CA LEU A 21 6.89 2.39 11.06
C LEU A 21 6.13 3.18 12.12
N GLU A 22 6.40 4.49 12.20
CA GLU A 22 5.72 5.40 13.12
C GLU A 22 4.22 5.54 12.84
N VAL A 23 3.80 5.23 11.60
CA VAL A 23 2.39 5.17 11.20
C VAL A 23 1.82 3.78 11.48
N LEU A 24 2.56 2.75 11.13
CA LEU A 24 2.10 1.38 11.19
C LEU A 24 1.94 0.85 12.63
N TYR A 25 2.90 1.14 13.49
CA TYR A 25 2.94 0.61 14.85
C TYR A 25 1.70 0.91 15.70
N PRO A 26 1.26 2.19 15.81
CA PRO A 26 0.06 2.49 16.59
C PRO A 26 -1.16 1.74 16.06
N VAL A 27 -1.28 1.63 14.74
CA VAL A 27 -2.42 0.99 14.07
C VAL A 27 -2.44 -0.52 14.34
N VAL A 28 -1.28 -1.17 14.30
CA VAL A 28 -1.16 -2.61 14.60
C VAL A 28 -1.44 -2.90 16.07
N ARG A 29 -0.89 -2.12 17.00
CA ARG A 29 -1.16 -2.26 18.44
C ARG A 29 -2.63 -2.11 18.77
N GLU A 30 -3.26 -1.08 18.23
CA GLU A 30 -4.71 -0.88 18.40
C GLU A 30 -5.52 -2.05 17.80
N GLY A 31 -5.06 -2.60 16.67
CA GLY A 31 -5.67 -3.77 16.06
C GLY A 31 -5.65 -4.99 16.98
N PHE A 32 -4.49 -5.34 17.52
CA PHE A 32 -4.37 -6.46 18.48
C PHE A 32 -5.18 -6.25 19.74
N ALA A 33 -5.17 -5.02 20.30
CA ALA A 33 -5.98 -4.70 21.46
C ALA A 33 -7.49 -4.86 21.18
N ARG A 34 -7.97 -4.50 19.99
CA ARG A 34 -9.37 -4.74 19.58
C ARG A 34 -9.72 -6.22 19.44
N MET A 35 -8.74 -7.06 19.13
CA MET A 35 -8.89 -8.52 19.11
C MET A 35 -8.91 -9.13 20.52
N GLY A 36 -8.80 -8.31 21.56
CA GLY A 36 -8.83 -8.74 22.96
C GLY A 36 -7.47 -9.23 23.49
N MET A 37 -6.38 -9.04 22.74
CA MET A 37 -5.04 -9.40 23.21
C MET A 37 -4.57 -8.40 24.28
N THR A 38 -3.92 -8.90 25.31
CA THR A 38 -3.26 -8.07 26.31
C THR A 38 -1.96 -7.47 25.76
N ARG A 39 -1.45 -6.46 26.42
CA ARG A 39 -0.19 -5.83 26.01
C ARG A 39 0.98 -6.80 26.05
N GLU A 40 1.04 -7.64 27.06
CA GLU A 40 2.07 -8.66 27.23
C GLU A 40 2.06 -9.69 26.09
N GLU A 41 0.88 -9.99 25.55
CA GLU A 41 0.73 -10.93 24.43
C GLU A 41 1.13 -10.31 23.09
N TYR A 42 0.75 -9.06 22.82
CA TYR A 42 0.98 -8.51 21.49
C TYR A 42 2.32 -7.76 21.33
N GLU A 43 2.92 -7.18 22.39
CA GLU A 43 4.17 -6.41 22.23
C GLU A 43 5.33 -7.24 21.65
N PRO A 44 5.56 -8.50 22.02
CA PRO A 44 6.59 -9.31 21.35
C PRO A 44 6.31 -9.54 19.87
N ILE A 45 5.04 -9.70 19.49
CA ILE A 45 4.63 -9.86 18.09
C ILE A 45 4.88 -8.56 17.31
N VAL A 46 4.47 -7.43 17.89
CA VAL A 46 4.69 -6.10 17.28
C VAL A 46 6.18 -5.82 17.12
N ALA A 47 7.01 -6.14 18.10
CA ALA A 47 8.46 -5.96 18.01
C ALA A 47 9.07 -6.80 16.88
N ALA A 48 8.70 -8.07 16.77
CA ALA A 48 9.18 -8.95 15.69
C ALA A 48 8.70 -8.47 14.30
N LEU A 49 7.44 -8.06 14.19
CA LEU A 49 6.90 -7.47 12.94
C LEU A 49 7.65 -6.21 12.55
N ALA A 50 8.05 -5.43 13.52
CA ALA A 50 8.81 -4.21 13.29
C ALA A 50 10.18 -4.46 12.71
N GLU A 51 10.92 -5.37 13.28
CA GLU A 51 12.24 -5.72 12.77
C GLU A 51 12.14 -6.20 11.31
N ILE A 52 11.18 -7.08 11.04
CA ILE A 52 10.93 -7.57 9.68
C ILE A 52 10.55 -6.41 8.75
N HIS A 53 9.65 -5.54 9.20
CA HIS A 53 9.19 -4.41 8.39
C HIS A 53 10.31 -3.40 8.16
N GLN A 54 11.14 -3.09 9.17
CA GLN A 54 12.28 -2.20 9.03
C GLN A 54 13.26 -2.72 7.96
N VAL A 55 13.57 -4.01 7.99
CA VAL A 55 14.44 -4.64 6.99
C VAL A 55 13.81 -4.55 5.59
N ARG A 56 12.51 -4.85 5.46
CA ARG A 56 11.80 -4.76 4.17
C ARG A 56 11.76 -3.34 3.65
N MET A 57 11.41 -2.37 4.48
CA MET A 57 11.35 -0.96 4.12
C MET A 57 12.73 -0.46 3.68
N THR A 58 13.77 -0.71 4.45
CA THR A 58 15.14 -0.33 4.12
C THR A 58 15.57 -0.93 2.78
N ASN A 59 15.31 -2.22 2.57
CA ASN A 59 15.63 -2.90 1.32
C ASN A 59 14.87 -2.31 0.12
N MET A 60 13.61 -1.94 0.29
CA MET A 60 12.80 -1.36 -0.79
C MET A 60 13.18 0.09 -1.09
N MET A 61 13.44 0.90 -0.04
CA MET A 61 13.80 2.32 -0.18
C MET A 61 15.16 2.51 -0.84
N HIS A 62 16.12 1.64 -0.54
CA HIS A 62 17.50 1.72 -1.06
C HIS A 62 17.78 0.74 -2.21
N ARG A 63 16.73 0.12 -2.74
CA ARG A 63 16.86 -0.82 -3.83
C ARG A 63 17.42 -0.12 -5.08
N ARG A 64 18.52 -0.67 -5.62
CA ARG A 64 19.15 -0.22 -6.87
C ARG A 64 18.80 -1.12 -8.06
N ARG A 65 17.62 -1.73 -8.03
CA ARG A 65 17.10 -2.61 -9.07
C ARG A 65 15.67 -2.21 -9.40
N PRO A 66 15.24 -2.31 -10.67
CA PRO A 66 13.91 -1.84 -11.06
C PRO A 66 12.79 -2.46 -10.22
N THR A 67 11.93 -1.62 -9.72
CA THR A 67 10.68 -2.00 -9.04
C THR A 67 9.54 -1.32 -9.77
N TYR A 68 8.66 -2.12 -10.36
CA TYR A 68 7.48 -1.66 -11.08
C TYR A 68 6.25 -1.95 -10.23
N ILE A 69 5.49 -0.91 -9.92
CA ILE A 69 4.27 -1.02 -9.12
C ILE A 69 3.12 -0.45 -9.93
N VAL A 70 2.08 -1.24 -10.11
CA VAL A 70 0.81 -0.78 -10.66
C VAL A 70 -0.23 -0.83 -9.57
N LEU A 71 -0.79 0.33 -9.22
CA LEU A 71 -1.84 0.50 -8.23
C LEU A 71 -3.19 0.74 -8.92
N ASN A 72 -4.27 0.28 -8.29
CA ASN A 72 -5.61 0.59 -8.76
C ASN A 72 -6.01 2.00 -8.32
N LYS A 73 -6.36 2.87 -9.26
CA LYS A 73 -6.73 4.26 -9.00
C LYS A 73 -7.93 4.38 -8.06
N ALA A 74 -9.00 3.65 -8.33
CA ALA A 74 -10.22 3.71 -7.53
C ALA A 74 -9.96 3.24 -6.08
N ALA A 75 -9.13 2.20 -5.89
CA ALA A 75 -8.76 1.73 -4.57
C ALA A 75 -7.90 2.75 -3.80
N MET A 76 -7.01 3.46 -4.50
CA MET A 76 -6.22 4.53 -3.89
C MET A 76 -7.07 5.75 -3.52
N GLU A 77 -8.05 6.11 -4.34
CA GLU A 77 -9.03 7.15 -4.01
C GLU A 77 -9.87 6.77 -2.79
N GLU A 78 -10.30 5.51 -2.72
CA GLU A 78 -11.03 4.98 -1.57
C GLU A 78 -10.16 4.97 -0.31
N PHE A 79 -8.89 4.56 -0.40
CA PHE A 79 -7.94 4.67 0.70
C PHE A 79 -7.81 6.10 1.20
N VAL A 80 -7.66 7.08 0.31
CA VAL A 80 -7.58 8.50 0.68
C VAL A 80 -8.88 8.98 1.32
N ARG A 81 -10.03 8.53 0.87
CA ARG A 81 -11.34 8.92 1.39
C ARG A 81 -11.62 8.33 2.77
N THR A 82 -11.32 7.06 2.98
CA THR A 82 -11.73 6.31 4.18
C THR A 82 -10.60 6.00 5.15
N GLY A 83 -9.36 5.94 4.67
CA GLY A 83 -8.22 5.41 5.40
C GLY A 83 -8.22 3.89 5.53
N ARG A 84 -9.14 3.21 4.86
CA ARG A 84 -9.22 1.75 4.86
C ARG A 84 -8.17 1.20 3.88
N GLN A 85 -7.33 0.32 4.37
CA GLN A 85 -6.47 -0.49 3.53
C GLN A 85 -7.23 -1.76 3.10
N SER A 86 -6.79 -2.39 2.00
CA SER A 86 -7.47 -3.56 1.46
C SER A 86 -7.68 -4.68 2.48
N ASP A 87 -8.55 -5.58 2.12
CA ASP A 87 -9.21 -6.56 3.00
C ASP A 87 -8.29 -7.52 3.80
N HIS A 88 -6.99 -7.53 3.54
CA HIS A 88 -6.05 -8.45 4.22
C HIS A 88 -5.70 -8.09 5.67
N LEU A 89 -6.04 -6.87 6.12
CA LEU A 89 -5.68 -6.37 7.44
C LEU A 89 -6.90 -5.84 8.20
N HIS A 90 -7.97 -6.63 8.24
CA HIS A 90 -9.26 -6.26 8.86
C HIS A 90 -9.16 -5.83 10.32
N PHE A 91 -8.13 -6.30 11.03
CA PHE A 91 -7.93 -5.94 12.43
C PHE A 91 -7.36 -4.51 12.58
N LEU A 92 -6.81 -3.92 11.51
CA LEU A 92 -6.30 -2.57 11.57
C LEU A 92 -7.45 -1.55 11.57
N ARG A 93 -7.28 -0.48 12.35
CA ARG A 93 -8.16 0.68 12.20
C ARG A 93 -7.88 1.44 10.90
N ASN A 94 -8.82 2.25 10.49
CA ASN A 94 -8.62 3.16 9.37
C ASN A 94 -7.51 4.18 9.69
N PHE A 95 -6.67 4.47 8.71
CA PHE A 95 -5.65 5.50 8.82
C PHE A 95 -6.27 6.90 8.84
N THR A 96 -5.82 7.75 9.74
CA THR A 96 -6.20 9.16 9.79
C THR A 96 -5.72 9.91 8.55
N PRO A 97 -6.29 11.09 8.21
CA PRO A 97 -5.81 11.89 7.07
C PRO A 97 -4.32 12.23 7.15
N LYS A 98 -3.78 12.46 8.36
CA LYS A 98 -2.36 12.71 8.57
C LYS A 98 -1.50 11.49 8.26
N GLU A 99 -1.90 10.32 8.73
CA GLU A 99 -1.21 9.06 8.46
C GLU A 99 -1.26 8.69 6.98
N ARG A 100 -2.42 8.88 6.33
CA ARG A 100 -2.55 8.67 4.86
C ARG A 100 -1.60 9.56 4.09
N LYS A 101 -1.51 10.85 4.47
CA LYS A 101 -0.55 11.77 3.87
C LYS A 101 0.88 11.26 4.02
N GLN A 102 1.30 10.86 5.23
CA GLN A 102 2.66 10.34 5.48
C GLN A 102 2.98 9.12 4.60
N ILE A 103 2.03 8.22 4.44
CA ILE A 103 2.17 7.04 3.58
C ILE A 103 2.35 7.46 2.11
N LEU A 104 1.52 8.38 1.62
CA LEU A 104 1.59 8.85 0.24
C LEU A 104 2.85 9.66 -0.03
N ASP A 105 3.32 10.45 0.93
CA ASP A 105 4.57 11.21 0.83
C ASP A 105 5.77 10.29 0.57
N VAL A 106 5.83 9.11 1.22
CA VAL A 106 6.86 8.10 0.96
C VAL A 106 6.83 7.62 -0.49
N LEU A 107 5.64 7.35 -1.04
CA LEU A 107 5.51 6.93 -2.43
C LEU A 107 5.91 8.05 -3.41
N VAL A 108 5.51 9.29 -3.12
CA VAL A 108 5.92 10.47 -3.92
C VAL A 108 7.43 10.63 -3.90
N GLN A 109 8.04 10.56 -2.72
CA GLN A 109 9.47 10.65 -2.56
C GLN A 109 10.19 9.57 -3.37
N GLN A 110 9.75 8.31 -3.24
CA GLN A 110 10.33 7.21 -4.02
C GLN A 110 10.18 7.42 -5.53
N ALA A 111 9.01 7.85 -5.99
CA ALA A 111 8.76 8.08 -7.41
C ALA A 111 9.58 9.23 -8.00
N ARG A 112 9.95 10.23 -7.18
CA ARG A 112 10.76 11.39 -7.60
C ARG A 112 12.27 11.14 -7.52
N GLU A 113 12.72 10.48 -6.46
CA GLU A 113 14.14 10.45 -6.09
C GLU A 113 14.82 9.13 -6.46
N ASN A 114 14.06 8.03 -6.56
CA ASN A 114 14.61 6.73 -6.85
C ASN A 114 14.41 6.36 -8.34
N PRO A 115 15.46 6.43 -9.18
CA PRO A 115 15.33 6.13 -10.61
C PRO A 115 15.00 4.67 -10.92
N PHE A 116 15.05 3.80 -9.90
CA PHE A 116 14.67 2.39 -10.04
C PHE A 116 13.23 2.11 -9.57
N PHE A 117 12.50 3.11 -9.10
CA PHE A 117 11.13 2.99 -8.65
C PHE A 117 10.17 3.54 -9.72
N HIS A 118 9.35 2.66 -10.27
CA HIS A 118 8.40 2.97 -11.33
C HIS A 118 6.99 2.72 -10.83
N LEU A 119 6.24 3.79 -10.59
CA LEU A 119 4.86 3.73 -10.12
C LEU A 119 3.90 4.11 -11.24
N TYR A 120 2.84 3.32 -11.36
CA TYR A 120 1.77 3.50 -12.35
C TYR A 120 0.41 3.36 -11.70
N PHE A 121 -0.58 4.09 -12.21
CA PHE A 121 -1.98 3.88 -11.89
C PHE A 121 -2.69 3.20 -13.05
N ALA A 122 -3.48 2.18 -12.75
CA ALA A 122 -4.43 1.60 -13.69
C ALA A 122 -5.82 2.16 -13.42
N GLN A 123 -6.48 2.67 -14.46
CA GLN A 123 -7.82 3.26 -14.37
C GLN A 123 -8.90 2.20 -14.27
N GLU A 124 -8.74 1.09 -14.96
CA GLU A 124 -9.69 -0.01 -14.95
C GLU A 124 -9.33 -1.05 -13.89
N LYS A 125 -10.34 -1.82 -13.46
CA LYS A 125 -10.08 -3.06 -12.72
C LYS A 125 -9.18 -3.92 -13.60
N LEU A 126 -7.94 -4.04 -13.18
CA LEU A 126 -7.04 -4.99 -13.82
C LEU A 126 -7.73 -6.36 -13.81
N PRO A 127 -7.63 -7.14 -14.90
CA PRO A 127 -8.32 -8.43 -15.03
C PRO A 127 -7.88 -9.46 -13.98
N CYS A 128 -6.99 -9.09 -13.09
CA CYS A 128 -6.61 -9.88 -11.93
C CYS A 128 -7.67 -9.68 -10.84
N THR A 129 -8.59 -10.59 -10.73
CA THR A 129 -9.45 -10.79 -9.55
C THR A 129 -8.64 -11.17 -8.31
N MET A 130 -7.35 -11.25 -8.42
CA MET A 130 -6.39 -11.58 -7.37
C MET A 130 -5.96 -10.32 -6.65
N GLY A 131 -6.00 -10.33 -5.33
CA GLY A 131 -5.72 -9.16 -4.49
C GLY A 131 -4.31 -8.59 -4.69
N GLU A 132 -3.31 -9.43 -4.81
CA GLU A 132 -1.92 -9.04 -5.02
C GLU A 132 -1.23 -10.04 -5.93
N VAL A 133 -0.42 -9.53 -6.84
CA VAL A 133 0.48 -10.36 -7.66
C VAL A 133 1.86 -9.72 -7.65
N ALA A 134 2.87 -10.50 -7.28
CA ALA A 134 4.25 -10.04 -7.24
C ALA A 134 5.19 -11.04 -7.92
N LEU A 135 5.96 -10.57 -8.88
CA LEU A 135 7.06 -11.33 -9.50
C LEU A 135 8.39 -10.81 -8.97
N TYR A 136 9.09 -11.63 -8.20
CA TYR A 136 10.39 -11.29 -7.62
C TYR A 136 11.53 -11.81 -8.49
N ASP A 137 12.36 -10.89 -8.97
CA ASP A 137 13.63 -11.18 -9.67
C ASP A 137 13.50 -12.17 -10.83
N GLY A 138 12.30 -12.30 -11.41
CA GLY A 138 12.03 -13.27 -12.47
C GLY A 138 12.13 -14.74 -12.05
N ARG A 139 12.18 -15.01 -10.74
CA ARG A 139 12.36 -16.35 -10.18
C ARG A 139 11.13 -16.87 -9.45
N THR A 140 10.36 -16.00 -8.86
CA THR A 140 9.22 -16.37 -8.02
C THR A 140 8.04 -15.45 -8.28
N LEU A 141 6.92 -16.01 -8.68
CA LEU A 141 5.64 -15.33 -8.79
C LEU A 141 4.80 -15.71 -7.56
N ILE A 142 4.41 -14.72 -6.79
CA ILE A 142 3.51 -14.88 -5.67
C ILE A 142 2.16 -14.27 -6.05
N THR A 143 1.10 -15.02 -5.88
CA THR A 143 -0.26 -14.54 -6.04
C THR A 143 -1.00 -14.69 -4.72
N MET A 144 -1.65 -13.61 -4.28
CA MET A 144 -2.51 -13.62 -3.11
C MET A 144 -3.93 -13.33 -3.57
N SER A 145 -4.84 -14.27 -3.38
CA SER A 145 -6.27 -14.05 -3.64
C SER A 145 -6.92 -13.46 -2.41
N SER A 146 -7.57 -12.32 -2.56
CA SER A 146 -8.55 -11.86 -1.59
C SER A 146 -9.85 -12.58 -1.88
N GLY A 147 -10.32 -13.40 -0.95
CA GLY A 147 -11.70 -13.88 -0.98
C GLY A 147 -12.63 -12.68 -0.96
N SER A 148 -13.58 -12.62 -1.91
CA SER A 148 -14.65 -11.62 -1.91
C SER A 148 -15.66 -11.98 -0.83
N GLY A 149 -15.41 -11.63 0.41
CA GLY A 149 -16.37 -11.88 1.47
C GLY A 149 -15.74 -11.61 2.84
N TYR A 150 -16.51 -11.03 3.70
CA TYR A 150 -16.20 -10.75 5.11
C TYR A 150 -16.02 -12.01 5.97
N ASP A 151 -15.68 -13.12 5.36
CA ASP A 151 -15.49 -14.38 6.04
C ASP A 151 -14.01 -14.49 6.45
N LEU A 152 -13.75 -14.37 7.75
CA LEU A 152 -12.44 -14.60 8.35
C LEU A 152 -11.88 -16.01 8.08
N GLN A 153 -12.71 -16.90 7.56
CA GLN A 153 -12.36 -18.25 7.12
C GLN A 153 -12.16 -18.36 5.61
N ALA A 154 -12.35 -17.27 4.85
CA ALA A 154 -12.08 -17.28 3.43
C ALA A 154 -10.60 -17.54 3.18
N ASP A 155 -10.31 -18.66 2.59
CA ASP A 155 -9.01 -19.16 2.15
C ASP A 155 -8.16 -18.05 1.51
N HIS A 156 -7.27 -17.44 2.29
CA HIS A 156 -6.18 -16.65 1.74
C HIS A 156 -5.21 -17.62 1.06
N ARG A 157 -5.44 -17.85 -0.22
CA ARG A 157 -4.55 -18.73 -0.99
C ARG A 157 -3.38 -17.94 -1.51
N GLU A 158 -2.23 -18.15 -0.91
CA GLU A 158 -0.97 -17.80 -1.51
C GLU A 158 -0.55 -18.93 -2.46
N SER A 159 -0.19 -18.57 -3.67
CA SER A 159 0.44 -19.49 -4.62
C SER A 159 1.84 -18.99 -4.94
N CYS A 160 2.81 -19.88 -4.84
CA CYS A 160 4.19 -19.61 -5.19
C CYS A 160 4.52 -20.41 -6.47
N ILE A 161 4.79 -19.70 -7.57
CA ILE A 161 5.06 -20.29 -8.86
C ILE A 161 6.52 -20.01 -9.23
N THR A 162 7.27 -21.05 -9.56
CA THR A 162 8.70 -20.95 -9.94
C THR A 162 8.96 -21.46 -11.36
N HIS A 163 7.92 -21.90 -12.07
CA HIS A 163 8.07 -22.46 -13.42
C HIS A 163 8.53 -21.39 -14.43
N PRO A 164 9.67 -21.53 -15.11
CA PRO A 164 10.27 -20.45 -15.90
C PRO A 164 9.41 -19.93 -17.03
N PHE A 165 8.60 -20.79 -17.65
CA PHE A 165 7.67 -20.39 -18.71
C PHE A 165 6.58 -19.46 -18.16
N VAL A 166 5.99 -19.80 -17.01
CA VAL A 166 4.93 -18.99 -16.36
C VAL A 166 5.50 -17.64 -15.95
N LEU A 167 6.69 -17.60 -15.36
CA LEU A 167 7.34 -16.36 -14.95
C LEU A 167 7.62 -15.45 -16.14
N ARG A 168 8.09 -16.00 -17.25
CA ARG A 168 8.34 -15.24 -18.48
C ARG A 168 7.04 -14.71 -19.11
N ALA A 169 6.02 -15.55 -19.18
CA ALA A 169 4.70 -15.16 -19.70
C ALA A 169 4.08 -14.03 -18.84
N TYR A 170 4.17 -14.17 -17.51
CA TYR A 170 3.71 -13.13 -16.60
C TYR A 170 4.47 -11.80 -16.80
N LYS A 171 5.79 -11.83 -16.87
CA LYS A 171 6.59 -10.62 -17.13
C LYS A 171 6.21 -9.95 -18.45
N GLN A 172 6.02 -10.72 -19.51
CA GLN A 172 5.58 -10.19 -20.81
C GLN A 172 4.19 -9.59 -20.73
N PHE A 173 3.25 -10.27 -20.09
CA PHE A 173 1.90 -9.75 -19.84
C PHE A 173 1.96 -8.44 -19.04
N TYR A 174 2.72 -8.41 -17.95
CA TYR A 174 2.85 -7.22 -17.14
C TYR A 174 3.35 -6.01 -17.94
N MET A 175 4.47 -6.15 -18.61
CA MET A 175 5.07 -5.03 -19.35
C MET A 175 4.27 -4.63 -20.60
N ASN A 176 3.83 -5.60 -21.39
CA ASN A 176 3.22 -5.34 -22.70
C ASN A 176 1.71 -5.08 -22.64
N THR A 177 1.04 -5.51 -21.57
CA THR A 177 -0.40 -5.31 -21.42
C THR A 177 -0.70 -4.37 -20.26
N VAL A 178 -0.23 -4.66 -19.06
CA VAL A 178 -0.58 -3.85 -17.89
C VAL A 178 0.05 -2.47 -17.97
N VAL A 179 1.38 -2.39 -18.06
CA VAL A 179 2.08 -1.09 -18.08
C VAL A 179 1.85 -0.36 -19.39
N ALA A 180 1.97 -1.03 -20.54
CA ALA A 180 1.94 -0.35 -21.83
C ALA A 180 0.53 0.04 -22.32
N ARG A 181 -0.54 -0.60 -21.82
CA ARG A 181 -1.90 -0.42 -22.36
C ARG A 181 -2.95 -0.05 -21.32
N LEU A 182 -2.82 -0.52 -20.09
CA LEU A 182 -3.85 -0.36 -19.05
C LEU A 182 -3.46 0.65 -17.97
N ALA A 183 -2.19 0.99 -17.87
CA ALA A 183 -1.71 1.96 -16.90
C ALA A 183 -1.50 3.34 -17.53
N ASP A 184 -1.68 4.37 -16.71
CA ASP A 184 -1.28 5.73 -17.04
C ASP A 184 0.25 5.81 -17.18
N THR A 185 0.76 6.87 -17.82
CA THR A 185 2.20 7.11 -17.84
C THR A 185 2.74 7.36 -16.42
N GLN A 186 4.05 7.17 -16.22
CA GLN A 186 4.69 7.41 -14.95
C GLN A 186 4.51 8.87 -14.48
N THR A 187 4.57 9.82 -15.39
CA THR A 187 4.35 11.25 -15.10
C THR A 187 2.91 11.51 -14.67
N GLU A 188 1.93 10.98 -15.37
CA GLU A 188 0.51 11.11 -15.03
C GLU A 188 0.23 10.46 -13.67
N SER A 189 0.80 9.27 -13.42
CA SER A 189 0.66 8.56 -12.16
C SER A 189 1.25 9.35 -10.99
N LEU A 190 2.40 9.99 -11.17
CA LEU A 190 2.99 10.85 -10.15
C LEU A 190 2.10 12.07 -9.87
N ASN A 191 1.60 12.75 -10.92
CA ASN A 191 0.68 13.88 -10.76
C ASN A 191 -0.59 13.49 -9.99
N GLN A 192 -1.14 12.33 -10.28
CA GLN A 192 -2.30 11.79 -9.57
C GLN A 192 -1.98 11.50 -8.10
N LEU A 193 -0.83 10.90 -7.82
CA LEU A 193 -0.37 10.63 -6.45
C LEU A 193 -0.24 11.92 -5.63
N GLU A 194 0.33 12.97 -6.22
CA GLU A 194 0.44 14.29 -5.61
C GLU A 194 -0.93 14.95 -5.37
N GLU A 195 -1.89 14.72 -6.27
CA GLU A 195 -3.26 15.17 -6.05
C GLU A 195 -3.91 14.45 -4.85
N LEU A 196 -3.65 13.16 -4.68
CA LEU A 196 -4.11 12.41 -3.51
C LEU A 196 -3.50 12.96 -2.21
N VAL A 197 -2.22 13.36 -2.22
CA VAL A 197 -1.58 14.05 -1.07
C VAL A 197 -2.28 15.36 -0.76
N ARG A 198 -2.56 16.20 -1.77
CA ARG A 198 -3.29 17.48 -1.59
C ARG A 198 -4.68 17.28 -1.00
N ARG A 199 -5.38 16.21 -1.38
CA ARG A 199 -6.68 15.85 -0.77
C ARG A 199 -6.55 15.52 0.71
N CYS A 200 -5.51 14.77 1.10
CA CYS A 200 -5.23 14.52 2.52
C CYS A 200 -4.94 15.81 3.29
N GLU A 201 -4.16 16.74 2.73
CA GLU A 201 -3.87 18.04 3.32
C GLU A 201 -5.13 18.89 3.51
N LYS A 202 -6.04 18.86 2.55
CA LYS A 202 -7.33 19.54 2.65
C LYS A 202 -8.15 18.98 3.83
N MET A 203 -8.26 17.66 3.93
CA MET A 203 -8.97 17.01 5.04
C MET A 203 -8.36 17.32 6.41
N ILE A 204 -7.03 17.39 6.52
CA ILE A 204 -6.34 17.78 7.76
C ILE A 204 -6.72 19.20 8.16
N ARG A 205 -6.68 20.15 7.22
CA ARG A 205 -7.04 21.57 7.47
C ARG A 205 -8.51 21.74 7.87
N GLU A 206 -9.40 20.99 7.23
CA GLU A 206 -10.86 21.04 7.54
C GLU A 206 -11.13 20.46 8.93
N GLY A 207 -10.50 19.37 9.30
CA GLY A 207 -10.62 18.79 10.64
C GLY A 207 -10.09 19.71 11.76
N GLN A 208 -9.02 20.45 11.50
CA GLN A 208 -8.50 21.45 12.47
C GLN A 208 -9.45 22.64 12.68
N LYS A 209 -10.09 23.11 11.61
CA LYS A 209 -11.08 24.22 11.72
C LYS A 209 -12.32 23.81 12.49
N GLY A 210 -12.80 22.58 12.30
CA GLY A 210 -13.94 22.07 13.06
C GLY A 210 -13.68 21.96 14.57
N ASN A 211 -12.46 21.56 14.95
CA ASN A 211 -12.07 21.48 16.36
C ASN A 211 -11.92 22.87 17.01
N ALA A 212 -11.34 23.83 16.31
CA ALA A 212 -11.18 25.20 16.82
C ALA A 212 -12.54 25.93 17.04
N GLY A 213 -13.52 25.67 16.17
CA GLY A 213 -14.89 26.21 16.33
C GLY A 213 -15.59 25.65 17.58
N ASN A 214 -15.47 24.36 17.83
CA ASN A 214 -16.05 23.69 18.99
C ASN A 214 -15.42 24.12 20.33
N GLU A 215 -14.14 24.48 20.36
CA GLU A 215 -13.48 25.00 21.57
C GLU A 215 -13.92 26.43 21.89
N GLN A 216 -14.14 27.28 20.88
CA GLN A 216 -14.63 28.62 21.06
C GLN A 216 -16.10 28.67 21.56
N GLU A 217 -16.97 27.79 21.08
CA GLU A 217 -18.34 27.65 21.58
C GLU A 217 -18.40 27.22 23.06
N LYS A 218 -17.48 26.32 23.47
CA LYS A 218 -17.41 25.88 24.88
C LYS A 218 -16.90 26.98 25.81
N LEU A 219 -16.07 27.91 25.35
CA LEU A 219 -15.53 29.01 26.13
C LEU A 219 -16.51 30.22 26.21
N SER A 220 -17.39 30.38 25.23
CA SER A 220 -18.39 31.45 25.20
C SER A 220 -19.69 31.10 25.90
N GLY A 221 -19.89 29.86 26.33
CA GLY A 221 -21.09 29.38 27.03
C GLY A 221 -20.94 29.24 28.54
N GLN A 222 -19.84 29.74 29.12
CA GLN A 222 -19.62 29.92 30.58
C GLN A 222 -19.72 31.39 30.94
#